data_17b718c7383d408593b92298073dbc76
#
_entry.id   17b718c7383d408593b92298073dbc76
#
_cell.length_a   1.000
_cell.length_b   1.000
_cell.length_c   1.000
_cell.angle_alpha   90.00
_cell.angle_beta   90.00
_cell.angle_gamma   90.00
#
_symmetry.space_group_name_H-M   'P 1'
#
loop_
_entity.id
_entity.type
_entity.pdbx_description
1 polymer ?
#
loop_
_entity_poly.entity_id
_entity_poly.type
_entity_poly.pdbx_seq_one_letter_code
_entity_poly.pdbx_strand_id
1 'polypeptide(L)'
;MTPETAFDTAPPKAVQRWSASDYARNGRFVHELAGPVFAMLEAKPGERVLDLGCGDGALTAEIKASGADVLGVDLSDELLAVARMKGLNVRKVDGHALDFVSEFHAVFSNAALHWMRKPELVIAGVARALRPRGRFVGELGGHGNVAAIGTAMRAVGALTNGDPALVAPWFFPTVEEYGRLLTEGGFAVKEIALVPRPTRLRTGMEGWLRTFGRSFFDQFLEPQRTAVLGEVIELLRPSLCDTNGVWTADHIRLRFFAERCA
;
A
#
# COMPACT_ATOMS: atom_id res chain seq x y z
N MET A 1 12.17 -21.09 47.64
CA MET A 1 11.11 -20.97 46.62
C MET A 1 11.41 -19.70 45.85
N THR A 2 12.05 -19.82 44.70
CA THR A 2 12.32 -18.73 43.77
C THR A 2 11.10 -18.54 42.87
N PRO A 3 10.63 -17.32 42.58
CA PRO A 3 9.51 -17.11 41.70
C PRO A 3 9.95 -17.38 40.25
N GLU A 4 9.21 -18.24 39.61
CA GLU A 4 9.26 -18.57 38.17
C GLU A 4 8.95 -17.30 37.38
N THR A 5 9.92 -16.81 36.64
CA THR A 5 9.74 -15.72 35.68
C THR A 5 8.80 -16.21 34.57
N ALA A 6 7.57 -15.74 34.58
CA ALA A 6 6.64 -15.89 33.46
C ALA A 6 7.26 -15.23 32.22
N PHE A 7 7.64 -16.04 31.24
CA PHE A 7 7.99 -15.56 29.93
C PHE A 7 6.75 -14.91 29.31
N ASP A 8 6.86 -13.60 29.04
CA ASP A 8 5.89 -12.86 28.25
C ASP A 8 5.90 -13.42 26.82
N THR A 9 4.96 -14.32 26.55
CA THR A 9 4.78 -14.98 25.24
C THR A 9 3.77 -14.25 24.36
N ALA A 10 3.75 -12.90 24.41
CA ALA A 10 2.99 -12.17 23.42
C ALA A 10 3.60 -12.44 22.04
N PRO A 11 2.83 -12.97 21.07
CA PRO A 11 3.35 -13.21 19.73
C PRO A 11 3.85 -11.89 19.14
N PRO A 12 4.98 -11.87 18.43
CA PRO A 12 5.52 -10.66 17.84
C PRO A 12 4.44 -10.04 16.96
N LYS A 13 4.17 -8.73 17.13
CA LYS A 13 3.24 -7.98 16.26
C LYS A 13 3.63 -8.27 14.83
N ALA A 14 2.76 -8.98 14.09
CA ALA A 14 3.05 -9.39 12.73
C ALA A 14 3.20 -8.15 11.85
N VAL A 15 4.44 -7.85 11.48
CA VAL A 15 4.78 -6.75 10.56
C VAL A 15 4.66 -7.30 9.15
N GLN A 16 3.98 -6.56 8.25
CA GLN A 16 3.93 -6.93 6.85
C GLN A 16 5.36 -7.10 6.30
N ARG A 17 5.62 -8.26 5.71
CA ARG A 17 6.88 -8.56 5.03
C ARG A 17 6.60 -8.78 3.55
N TRP A 18 7.35 -8.11 2.72
CA TRP A 18 7.23 -8.22 1.28
C TRP A 18 8.21 -9.27 0.75
N SER A 19 7.68 -10.26 0.05
CA SER A 19 8.47 -11.17 -0.79
C SER A 19 8.48 -10.60 -2.20
N ALA A 20 9.65 -10.31 -2.74
CA ALA A 20 9.78 -9.76 -4.09
C ALA A 20 9.21 -10.72 -5.15
N SER A 21 9.39 -12.03 -4.99
CA SER A 21 8.85 -13.04 -5.90
C SER A 21 7.33 -13.13 -5.85
N ASP A 22 6.72 -13.09 -4.64
CA ASP A 22 5.27 -13.13 -4.49
C ASP A 22 4.64 -11.83 -5.00
N TYR A 23 5.26 -10.68 -4.71
CA TYR A 23 4.82 -9.39 -5.22
C TYR A 23 4.88 -9.34 -6.75
N ALA A 24 5.96 -9.79 -7.36
CA ALA A 24 6.09 -9.85 -8.82
C ALA A 24 5.04 -10.76 -9.47
N ARG A 25 4.63 -11.84 -8.81
CA ARG A 25 3.62 -12.78 -9.31
C ARG A 25 2.19 -12.30 -9.08
N ASN A 26 1.90 -11.80 -7.89
CA ASN A 26 0.54 -11.55 -7.42
C ASN A 26 0.17 -10.07 -7.39
N GLY A 27 1.15 -9.15 -7.39
CA GLY A 27 0.97 -7.71 -7.25
C GLY A 27 1.12 -6.91 -8.55
N ARG A 28 1.36 -7.53 -9.72
CA ARG A 28 1.59 -6.81 -10.98
C ARG A 28 0.47 -5.87 -11.38
N PHE A 29 -0.77 -6.20 -11.04
CA PHE A 29 -1.92 -5.33 -11.29
C PHE A 29 -1.78 -3.95 -10.64
N VAL A 30 -0.99 -3.80 -9.58
CA VAL A 30 -0.72 -2.51 -8.92
C VAL A 30 -0.06 -1.54 -9.89
N HIS A 31 0.94 -2.01 -10.63
CA HIS A 31 1.59 -1.25 -11.70
C HIS A 31 0.71 -1.13 -12.95
N GLU A 32 0.16 -2.25 -13.45
CA GLU A 32 -0.64 -2.28 -14.69
C GLU A 32 -1.87 -1.37 -14.65
N LEU A 33 -2.44 -1.13 -13.46
CA LEU A 33 -3.63 -0.29 -13.26
C LEU A 33 -3.31 1.14 -12.77
N ALA A 34 -2.03 1.51 -12.70
CA ALA A 34 -1.60 2.82 -12.22
C ALA A 34 -1.72 3.94 -13.27
N GLY A 35 -1.99 3.60 -14.54
CA GLY A 35 -2.02 4.57 -15.64
C GLY A 35 -2.74 5.87 -15.33
N PRO A 36 -3.97 5.88 -14.81
CA PRO A 36 -4.69 7.11 -14.52
C PRO A 36 -4.02 8.01 -13.46
N VAL A 37 -3.52 7.46 -12.34
CA VAL A 37 -2.82 8.28 -11.31
C VAL A 37 -1.43 8.69 -11.80
N PHE A 38 -0.78 7.86 -12.62
CA PHE A 38 0.48 8.21 -13.24
C PHE A 38 0.33 9.39 -14.21
N ALA A 39 -0.74 9.41 -15.01
CA ALA A 39 -1.05 10.53 -15.90
C ALA A 39 -1.24 11.86 -15.14
N MET A 40 -1.84 11.83 -13.93
CA MET A 40 -2.01 13.03 -13.09
C MET A 40 -0.67 13.60 -12.59
N LEU A 41 0.39 12.79 -12.52
CA LEU A 41 1.71 13.25 -12.08
C LEU A 41 2.29 14.27 -13.07
N GLU A 42 2.10 14.07 -14.38
CA GLU A 42 2.64 14.94 -15.43
C GLU A 42 4.14 15.27 -15.24
N ALA A 43 4.94 14.23 -14.94
CA ALA A 43 6.36 14.41 -14.71
C ALA A 43 7.06 14.96 -15.96
N LYS A 44 7.93 15.97 -15.79
CA LYS A 44 8.58 16.70 -16.89
C LYS A 44 10.09 16.55 -16.83
N PRO A 45 10.78 16.63 -17.97
CA PRO A 45 12.24 16.70 -17.99
C PRO A 45 12.75 17.85 -17.11
N GLY A 46 13.80 17.54 -16.31
CA GLY A 46 14.39 18.51 -15.38
C GLY A 46 13.67 18.68 -14.05
N GLU A 47 12.51 18.06 -13.85
CA GLU A 47 11.88 17.98 -12.53
C GLU A 47 12.57 16.93 -11.65
N ARG A 48 12.65 17.20 -10.36
CA ARG A 48 13.04 16.21 -9.35
C ARG A 48 11.79 15.67 -8.68
N VAL A 49 11.59 14.35 -8.76
CA VAL A 49 10.39 13.64 -8.27
C VAL A 49 10.77 12.64 -7.19
N LEU A 50 10.00 12.59 -6.10
CA LEU A 50 10.09 11.54 -5.09
C LEU A 50 8.97 10.51 -5.37
N ASP A 51 9.35 9.24 -5.54
CA ASP A 51 8.42 8.10 -5.60
C ASP A 51 8.37 7.45 -4.22
N LEU A 52 7.31 7.75 -3.45
CA LEU A 52 7.12 7.34 -2.06
C LEU A 52 6.41 5.99 -1.99
N GLY A 53 7.11 4.97 -1.51
CA GLY A 53 6.67 3.58 -1.53
C GLY A 53 6.89 2.96 -2.91
N CYS A 54 8.08 3.15 -3.47
CA CYS A 54 8.41 2.80 -4.86
C CYS A 54 8.44 1.29 -5.15
N GLY A 55 8.46 0.46 -4.11
CA GLY A 55 8.51 -0.99 -4.23
C GLY A 55 9.69 -1.49 -5.07
N ASP A 56 9.40 -2.32 -6.07
CA ASP A 56 10.39 -2.87 -7.02
C ASP A 56 10.82 -1.88 -8.12
N GLY A 57 10.34 -0.64 -8.05
CA GLY A 57 10.70 0.46 -8.93
C GLY A 57 10.04 0.44 -10.32
N ALA A 58 8.95 -0.30 -10.51
CA ALA A 58 8.29 -0.35 -11.82
C ALA A 58 7.82 1.04 -12.28
N LEU A 59 7.08 1.78 -11.43
CA LEU A 59 6.64 3.16 -11.74
C LEU A 59 7.79 4.17 -11.67
N THR A 60 8.77 3.96 -10.78
CA THR A 60 9.99 4.78 -10.75
C THR A 60 10.71 4.79 -12.09
N ALA A 61 10.77 3.63 -12.77
CA ALA A 61 11.37 3.52 -14.11
C ALA A 61 10.58 4.33 -15.15
N GLU A 62 9.24 4.34 -15.08
CA GLU A 62 8.40 5.15 -15.97
C GLU A 62 8.56 6.65 -15.70
N ILE A 63 8.64 7.07 -14.43
CA ILE A 63 8.94 8.46 -14.06
C ILE A 63 10.32 8.86 -14.63
N LYS A 64 11.34 8.01 -14.49
CA LYS A 64 12.67 8.25 -15.07
C LYS A 64 12.62 8.38 -16.59
N ALA A 65 11.80 7.55 -17.25
CA ALA A 65 11.65 7.58 -18.70
C ALA A 65 10.99 8.87 -19.23
N SER A 66 10.25 9.62 -18.40
CA SER A 66 9.73 10.95 -18.75
C SER A 66 10.82 12.06 -18.78
N GLY A 67 12.06 11.73 -18.39
CA GLY A 67 13.19 12.67 -18.31
C GLY A 67 13.30 13.40 -16.96
N ALA A 68 12.50 13.02 -15.98
CA ALA A 68 12.62 13.53 -14.62
C ALA A 68 13.77 12.84 -13.85
N ASP A 69 14.40 13.58 -12.92
CA ASP A 69 15.31 13.02 -11.90
C ASP A 69 14.45 12.43 -10.78
N VAL A 70 14.39 11.10 -10.69
CA VAL A 70 13.55 10.42 -9.70
C VAL A 70 14.36 9.73 -8.63
N LEU A 71 13.96 9.94 -7.37
CA LEU A 71 14.39 9.17 -6.21
C LEU A 71 13.22 8.30 -5.73
N GLY A 72 13.41 6.98 -5.75
CA GLY A 72 12.46 6.07 -5.12
C GLY A 72 12.79 5.83 -3.65
N VAL A 73 11.78 5.74 -2.79
CA VAL A 73 11.96 5.35 -1.38
C VAL A 73 10.96 4.28 -0.98
N ASP A 74 11.43 3.28 -0.22
CA ASP A 74 10.62 2.19 0.33
C ASP A 74 11.25 1.66 1.63
N LEU A 75 10.50 0.91 2.43
CA LEU A 75 11.03 0.22 3.62
C LEU A 75 11.56 -1.18 3.33
N SER A 76 11.12 -1.81 2.24
CA SER A 76 11.47 -3.19 1.91
C SER A 76 12.84 -3.31 1.26
N ASP A 77 13.80 -3.89 1.97
CA ASP A 77 15.13 -4.17 1.39
C ASP A 77 15.05 -5.09 0.18
N GLU A 78 14.14 -6.09 0.18
CA GLU A 78 13.96 -7.02 -0.92
C GLU A 78 13.47 -6.33 -2.20
N LEU A 79 12.45 -5.47 -2.08
CA LEU A 79 11.93 -4.71 -3.22
C LEU A 79 12.94 -3.70 -3.73
N LEU A 80 13.62 -2.98 -2.83
CA LEU A 80 14.68 -2.04 -3.20
C LEU A 80 15.86 -2.72 -3.88
N ALA A 81 16.19 -3.97 -3.53
CA ALA A 81 17.23 -4.73 -4.23
C ALA A 81 16.85 -4.96 -5.70
N VAL A 82 15.58 -5.28 -5.99
CA VAL A 82 15.07 -5.42 -7.36
C VAL A 82 15.13 -4.09 -8.11
N ALA A 83 14.73 -2.99 -7.46
CA ALA A 83 14.80 -1.65 -8.07
C ALA A 83 16.26 -1.24 -8.39
N ARG A 84 17.22 -1.54 -7.51
CA ARG A 84 18.65 -1.29 -7.77
C ARG A 84 19.18 -2.09 -8.95
N MET A 85 18.77 -3.37 -9.10
CA MET A 85 19.15 -4.18 -10.27
C MET A 85 18.62 -3.59 -11.59
N LYS A 86 17.55 -2.80 -11.57
CA LYS A 86 17.03 -2.04 -12.71
C LYS A 86 17.80 -0.72 -12.97
N GLY A 87 18.84 -0.42 -12.20
CA GLY A 87 19.64 0.82 -12.32
C GLY A 87 18.88 2.08 -11.85
N LEU A 88 17.97 1.92 -10.90
CA LEU A 88 17.18 3.02 -10.33
C LEU A 88 17.87 3.60 -9.10
N ASN A 89 17.74 4.92 -8.92
CA ASN A 89 18.18 5.60 -7.71
C ASN A 89 17.14 5.40 -6.62
N VAL A 90 17.43 4.54 -5.63
CA VAL A 90 16.49 4.22 -4.56
C VAL A 90 17.17 4.18 -3.19
N ARG A 91 16.43 4.61 -2.16
CA ARG A 91 16.89 4.68 -0.77
C ARG A 91 15.89 4.02 0.17
N LYS A 92 16.37 3.35 1.21
CA LYS A 92 15.51 2.85 2.29
C LYS A 92 15.14 4.01 3.20
N VAL A 93 13.86 4.36 3.24
CA VAL A 93 13.31 5.42 4.09
C VAL A 93 11.93 5.01 4.59
N ASP A 94 11.66 5.27 5.86
CA ASP A 94 10.30 5.20 6.40
C ASP A 94 9.51 6.44 5.95
N GLY A 95 8.37 6.23 5.30
CA GLY A 95 7.49 7.32 4.87
C GLY A 95 7.00 8.22 6.03
N HIS A 96 6.99 7.72 7.27
CA HIS A 96 6.67 8.51 8.46
C HIS A 96 7.82 9.43 8.92
N ALA A 97 9.03 9.24 8.39
CA ALA A 97 10.24 9.93 8.81
C ALA A 97 11.06 10.47 7.62
N LEU A 98 10.37 11.08 6.65
CA LEU A 98 11.04 11.74 5.51
C LEU A 98 11.93 12.87 6.00
N ASP A 99 13.20 12.89 5.58
CA ASP A 99 14.24 13.84 6.01
C ASP A 99 14.58 14.89 4.93
N PHE A 100 13.78 14.99 3.87
CA PHE A 100 13.98 15.94 2.78
C PHE A 100 13.41 17.31 3.08
N VAL A 101 14.04 18.36 2.54
CA VAL A 101 13.60 19.76 2.72
C VAL A 101 13.62 20.51 1.39
N SER A 102 12.44 20.83 0.85
CA SER A 102 12.27 21.63 -0.38
C SER A 102 13.12 21.15 -1.57
N GLU A 103 13.22 19.83 -1.74
CA GLU A 103 14.03 19.23 -2.79
C GLU A 103 13.24 18.88 -4.05
N PHE A 104 11.95 18.50 -3.89
CA PHE A 104 11.18 17.90 -4.97
C PHE A 104 10.16 18.85 -5.56
N HIS A 105 9.97 18.77 -6.89
CA HIS A 105 8.89 19.43 -7.62
C HIS A 105 7.58 18.66 -7.48
N ALA A 106 7.66 17.34 -7.35
CA ALA A 106 6.53 16.47 -7.13
C ALA A 106 6.87 15.31 -6.18
N VAL A 107 5.87 14.85 -5.42
CA VAL A 107 5.86 13.56 -4.75
C VAL A 107 4.76 12.72 -5.39
N PHE A 108 5.10 11.51 -5.76
CA PHE A 108 4.19 10.50 -6.30
C PHE A 108 4.11 9.33 -5.33
N SER A 109 2.92 8.73 -5.17
CA SER A 109 2.77 7.51 -4.40
C SER A 109 1.61 6.67 -4.93
N ASN A 110 1.88 5.42 -5.28
CA ASN A 110 0.85 4.50 -5.73
C ASN A 110 0.79 3.24 -4.88
N ALA A 111 -0.38 2.95 -4.31
CA ALA A 111 -0.68 1.77 -3.52
C ALA A 111 0.24 1.53 -2.30
N ALA A 112 0.84 2.58 -1.73
CA ALA A 112 1.73 2.52 -0.58
C ALA A 112 1.18 3.22 0.66
N LEU A 113 0.54 4.38 0.52
CA LEU A 113 0.13 5.25 1.64
C LEU A 113 -0.81 4.57 2.65
N HIS A 114 -1.62 3.62 2.23
CA HIS A 114 -2.52 2.90 3.14
C HIS A 114 -1.79 1.93 4.10
N TRP A 115 -0.51 1.63 3.87
CA TRP A 115 0.35 0.91 4.80
C TRP A 115 0.93 1.81 5.89
N MET A 116 0.86 3.14 5.70
CA MET A 116 1.42 4.17 6.57
C MET A 116 0.35 4.66 7.55
N ARG A 117 0.25 4.03 8.72
CA ARG A 117 -0.86 4.19 9.68
C ARG A 117 -0.91 5.51 10.44
N LYS A 118 0.08 6.38 10.26
CA LYS A 118 0.13 7.75 10.80
C LYS A 118 0.20 8.73 9.62
N PRO A 119 -0.89 8.90 8.86
CA PRO A 119 -0.90 9.68 7.63
C PRO A 119 -0.51 11.14 7.85
N GLU A 120 -0.79 11.72 9.03
CA GLU A 120 -0.40 13.07 9.40
C GLU A 120 1.13 13.26 9.38
N LEU A 121 1.91 12.27 9.81
CA LEU A 121 3.37 12.33 9.78
C LEU A 121 3.90 12.24 8.33
N VAL A 122 3.27 11.40 7.52
CA VAL A 122 3.62 11.24 6.11
C VAL A 122 3.34 12.53 5.35
N ILE A 123 2.14 13.09 5.50
CA ILE A 123 1.72 14.32 4.83
C ILE A 123 2.61 15.49 5.24
N ALA A 124 2.93 15.64 6.53
CA ALA A 124 3.87 16.66 7.02
C ALA A 124 5.28 16.47 6.44
N GLY A 125 5.76 15.22 6.33
CA GLY A 125 7.03 14.88 5.69
C GLY A 125 7.05 15.24 4.22
N VAL A 126 5.98 14.92 3.48
CA VAL A 126 5.80 15.26 2.06
C VAL A 126 5.75 16.76 1.87
N ALA A 127 4.98 17.51 2.70
CA ALA A 127 4.92 18.98 2.64
C ALA A 127 6.31 19.60 2.82
N ARG A 128 7.11 19.09 3.75
CA ARG A 128 8.48 19.56 3.96
C ARG A 128 9.41 19.21 2.79
N ALA A 129 9.26 18.03 2.20
CA ALA A 129 10.08 17.56 1.09
C ALA A 129 9.84 18.33 -0.22
N LEU A 130 8.60 18.76 -0.45
CA LEU A 130 8.22 19.51 -1.64
C LEU A 130 8.74 20.93 -1.60
N ARG A 131 9.06 21.49 -2.78
CA ARG A 131 9.23 22.92 -3.00
C ARG A 131 7.89 23.65 -2.85
N PRO A 132 7.87 24.98 -2.59
CA PRO A 132 6.63 25.77 -2.68
C PRO A 132 5.92 25.50 -4.00
N ARG A 133 4.60 25.32 -3.97
CA ARG A 133 3.76 24.93 -5.13
C ARG A 133 4.10 23.57 -5.76
N GLY A 134 4.92 22.76 -5.10
CA GLY A 134 5.14 21.37 -5.51
C GLY A 134 3.87 20.56 -5.37
N ARG A 135 3.70 19.53 -6.23
CA ARG A 135 2.49 18.69 -6.26
C ARG A 135 2.68 17.37 -5.53
N PHE A 136 1.64 16.93 -4.84
CA PHE A 136 1.52 15.60 -4.25
C PHE A 136 0.41 14.86 -4.97
N VAL A 137 0.77 13.81 -5.69
CA VAL A 137 -0.14 12.97 -6.47
C VAL A 137 -0.10 11.56 -5.93
N GLY A 138 -1.25 10.99 -5.63
CA GLY A 138 -1.24 9.64 -5.09
C GLY A 138 -2.54 8.86 -5.26
N GLU A 139 -2.39 7.54 -5.12
CA GLU A 139 -3.49 6.61 -5.07
C GLU A 139 -3.25 5.56 -3.97
N LEU A 140 -4.23 5.38 -3.10
CA LEU A 140 -4.20 4.43 -1.99
C LEU A 140 -5.52 3.66 -1.94
N GLY A 141 -5.61 2.62 -1.10
CA GLY A 141 -6.90 2.03 -0.75
C GLY A 141 -7.75 3.08 -0.04
N GLY A 142 -8.98 3.27 -0.48
CA GLY A 142 -9.93 4.19 0.16
C GLY A 142 -10.99 3.45 0.97
N HIS A 143 -11.94 4.18 1.54
CA HIS A 143 -13.03 3.60 2.31
C HIS A 143 -13.78 2.52 1.52
N GLY A 144 -14.03 1.38 2.14
CA GLY A 144 -14.65 0.22 1.50
C GLY A 144 -13.70 -0.67 0.67
N ASN A 145 -12.41 -0.31 0.53
CA ASN A 145 -11.45 -1.12 -0.20
C ASN A 145 -11.32 -2.51 0.42
N VAL A 146 -11.45 -3.55 -0.39
CA VAL A 146 -11.40 -4.98 -0.03
C VAL A 146 -12.29 -5.34 1.17
N ALA A 147 -13.48 -4.74 1.23
CA ALA A 147 -14.39 -4.89 2.37
C ALA A 147 -14.88 -6.32 2.52
N ALA A 148 -15.21 -7.00 1.43
CA ALA A 148 -15.62 -8.41 1.46
C ALA A 148 -14.48 -9.29 1.99
N ILE A 149 -13.26 -9.08 1.49
CA ILE A 149 -12.08 -9.85 1.91
C ILE A 149 -11.79 -9.61 3.40
N GLY A 150 -11.78 -8.36 3.84
CA GLY A 150 -11.57 -8.03 5.26
C GLY A 150 -12.64 -8.61 6.19
N THR A 151 -13.90 -8.62 5.76
CA THR A 151 -15.01 -9.19 6.52
C THR A 151 -14.88 -10.71 6.63
N ALA A 152 -14.56 -11.40 5.54
CA ALA A 152 -14.34 -12.85 5.56
C ALA A 152 -13.17 -13.24 6.48
N MET A 153 -12.03 -12.53 6.39
CA MET A 153 -10.88 -12.77 7.26
C MET A 153 -11.24 -12.56 8.74
N ARG A 154 -12.03 -11.52 9.08
CA ARG A 154 -12.49 -11.29 10.47
C ARG A 154 -13.43 -12.40 10.93
N ALA A 155 -14.37 -12.82 10.09
CA ALA A 155 -15.34 -13.86 10.43
C ALA A 155 -14.64 -15.19 10.73
N VAL A 156 -13.73 -15.63 9.85
CA VAL A 156 -12.96 -16.86 10.07
C VAL A 156 -12.00 -16.72 11.25
N GLY A 157 -11.35 -15.55 11.38
CA GLY A 157 -10.46 -15.26 12.51
C GLY A 157 -11.17 -15.38 13.87
N ALA A 158 -12.40 -14.90 13.98
CA ALA A 158 -13.20 -15.00 15.20
C ALA A 158 -13.50 -16.45 15.58
N LEU A 159 -13.67 -17.36 14.60
CA LEU A 159 -13.91 -18.77 14.81
C LEU A 159 -12.64 -19.59 15.13
N THR A 160 -11.48 -19.05 14.76
CA THR A 160 -10.20 -19.76 14.86
C THR A 160 -9.24 -19.13 15.89
N ASN A 161 -9.75 -18.26 16.77
CA ASN A 161 -8.99 -17.50 17.77
C ASN A 161 -7.86 -16.63 17.14
N GLY A 162 -8.07 -16.15 15.93
CA GLY A 162 -7.16 -15.21 15.27
C GLY A 162 -7.30 -13.78 15.80
N ASP A 163 -6.21 -13.05 15.89
CA ASP A 163 -6.22 -11.63 16.27
C ASP A 163 -6.88 -10.78 15.17
N PRO A 164 -8.04 -10.15 15.42
CA PRO A 164 -8.72 -9.32 14.44
C PRO A 164 -7.94 -8.04 14.09
N ALA A 165 -7.01 -7.58 14.93
CA ALA A 165 -6.16 -6.42 14.65
C ALA A 165 -5.19 -6.66 13.49
N LEU A 166 -4.92 -7.93 13.15
CA LEU A 166 -4.04 -8.31 12.05
C LEU A 166 -4.77 -8.41 10.69
N VAL A 167 -6.12 -8.38 10.69
CA VAL A 167 -6.92 -8.57 9.48
C VAL A 167 -6.81 -7.40 8.51
N ALA A 168 -6.74 -6.19 9.01
CA ALA A 168 -6.73 -4.99 8.17
C ALA A 168 -5.77 -3.94 8.76
N PRO A 169 -4.46 -4.15 8.60
CA PRO A 169 -3.48 -3.22 9.13
C PRO A 169 -3.39 -1.93 8.29
N TRP A 170 -4.42 -1.63 7.49
CA TRP A 170 -4.44 -0.55 6.52
C TRP A 170 -5.23 0.66 7.02
N PHE A 171 -4.85 1.82 6.53
CA PHE A 171 -5.61 3.05 6.63
C PHE A 171 -6.37 3.26 5.31
N PHE A 172 -7.69 3.12 5.33
CA PHE A 172 -8.60 3.31 4.19
C PHE A 172 -9.55 4.48 4.45
N PRO A 173 -9.11 5.71 4.19
CA PRO A 173 -9.89 6.91 4.51
C PRO A 173 -11.06 7.14 3.53
N THR A 174 -12.05 7.92 3.98
CA THR A 174 -13.01 8.57 3.10
C THR A 174 -12.38 9.76 2.36
N VAL A 175 -13.09 10.31 1.37
CA VAL A 175 -12.68 11.53 0.66
C VAL A 175 -12.54 12.69 1.62
N GLU A 176 -13.51 12.86 2.51
CA GLU A 176 -13.56 13.95 3.49
C GLU A 176 -12.42 13.84 4.49
N GLU A 177 -12.17 12.63 4.99
CA GLU A 177 -11.11 12.38 5.98
C GLU A 177 -9.72 12.68 5.39
N TYR A 178 -9.42 12.16 4.20
CA TYR A 178 -8.11 12.36 3.60
C TYR A 178 -7.92 13.79 3.07
N GLY A 179 -8.99 14.38 2.52
CA GLY A 179 -9.02 15.79 2.09
C GLY A 179 -8.74 16.75 3.25
N ARG A 180 -9.33 16.50 4.43
CA ARG A 180 -9.05 17.25 5.65
C ARG A 180 -7.59 17.13 6.08
N LEU A 181 -7.05 15.89 6.11
CA LEU A 181 -5.65 15.65 6.46
C LEU A 181 -4.68 16.37 5.52
N LEU A 182 -4.94 16.38 4.21
CA LEU A 182 -4.13 17.12 3.24
C LEU A 182 -4.20 18.62 3.50
N THR A 183 -5.39 19.16 3.74
CA THR A 183 -5.59 20.60 3.99
C THR A 183 -4.89 21.03 5.28
N GLU A 184 -5.05 20.30 6.36
CA GLU A 184 -4.37 20.52 7.65
C GLU A 184 -2.83 20.41 7.51
N GLY A 185 -2.37 19.54 6.60
CA GLY A 185 -0.96 19.37 6.26
C GLY A 185 -0.37 20.40 5.32
N GLY A 186 -1.13 21.47 4.96
CA GLY A 186 -0.66 22.61 4.16
C GLY A 186 -0.79 22.38 2.64
N PHE A 187 -1.75 21.57 2.21
CA PHE A 187 -2.04 21.33 0.79
C PHE A 187 -3.37 21.94 0.35
N ALA A 188 -3.39 22.52 -0.85
CA ALA A 188 -4.60 22.82 -1.58
C ALA A 188 -5.01 21.59 -2.41
N VAL A 189 -6.07 20.92 -2.00
CA VAL A 189 -6.61 19.75 -2.72
C VAL A 189 -7.30 20.22 -3.99
N LYS A 190 -6.83 19.76 -5.15
CA LYS A 190 -7.38 20.10 -6.47
C LYS A 190 -8.35 19.04 -6.96
N GLU A 191 -8.01 17.78 -6.70
CA GLU A 191 -8.83 16.64 -7.07
C GLU A 191 -8.69 15.55 -5.99
N ILE A 192 -9.81 14.94 -5.59
CA ILE A 192 -9.85 13.78 -4.71
C ILE A 192 -11.14 13.02 -4.95
N ALA A 193 -11.05 11.69 -5.14
CA ALA A 193 -12.20 10.84 -5.39
C ALA A 193 -11.97 9.40 -4.93
N LEU A 194 -13.05 8.72 -4.55
CA LEU A 194 -13.10 7.26 -4.46
C LEU A 194 -13.42 6.68 -5.83
N VAL A 195 -12.58 5.77 -6.30
CA VAL A 195 -12.69 5.11 -7.60
C VAL A 195 -12.85 3.61 -7.40
N PRO A 196 -14.03 3.03 -7.63
CA PRO A 196 -14.21 1.59 -7.68
C PRO A 196 -13.31 0.98 -8.77
N ARG A 197 -12.55 -0.04 -8.38
CA ARG A 197 -11.61 -0.71 -9.30
C ARG A 197 -11.61 -2.23 -9.09
N PRO A 198 -12.72 -2.92 -9.42
CA PRO A 198 -12.75 -4.38 -9.39
C PRO A 198 -11.55 -4.93 -10.18
N THR A 199 -10.76 -5.78 -9.53
CA THR A 199 -9.48 -6.23 -10.10
C THR A 199 -9.47 -7.74 -10.27
N ARG A 200 -9.36 -8.20 -11.51
CA ARG A 200 -9.21 -9.62 -11.80
C ARG A 200 -7.89 -10.14 -11.25
N LEU A 201 -7.95 -11.24 -10.50
CA LEU A 201 -6.80 -11.86 -9.85
C LEU A 201 -6.28 -13.02 -10.72
N ARG A 202 -5.12 -12.83 -11.37
CA ARG A 202 -4.52 -13.84 -12.24
C ARG A 202 -4.12 -15.12 -11.51
N THR A 203 -3.76 -14.99 -10.24
CA THR A 203 -3.35 -16.10 -9.35
C THR A 203 -4.45 -16.52 -8.39
N GLY A 204 -5.69 -16.07 -8.62
CA GLY A 204 -6.84 -16.34 -7.77
C GLY A 204 -6.78 -15.62 -6.42
N MET A 205 -7.77 -15.89 -5.58
CA MET A 205 -7.87 -15.30 -4.25
C MET A 205 -6.74 -15.76 -3.33
N GLU A 206 -6.29 -17.01 -3.47
CA GLU A 206 -5.19 -17.54 -2.67
C GLU A 206 -3.90 -16.73 -2.85
N GLY A 207 -3.53 -16.42 -4.09
CA GLY A 207 -2.34 -15.60 -4.37
C GLY A 207 -2.44 -14.21 -3.75
N TRP A 208 -3.64 -13.59 -3.80
CA TRP A 208 -3.89 -12.31 -3.17
C TRP A 208 -3.74 -12.36 -1.64
N LEU A 209 -4.40 -13.33 -0.99
CA LEU A 209 -4.37 -13.50 0.46
C LEU A 209 -2.96 -13.80 0.99
N ARG A 210 -2.20 -14.66 0.32
CA ARG A 210 -0.81 -14.99 0.69
C ARG A 210 0.13 -13.79 0.57
N THR A 211 -0.18 -12.81 -0.28
CA THR A 211 0.66 -11.63 -0.51
C THR A 211 0.26 -10.45 0.37
N PHE A 212 -1.02 -10.08 0.35
CA PHE A 212 -1.51 -8.87 1.02
C PHE A 212 -2.13 -9.14 2.40
N GLY A 213 -2.64 -10.35 2.64
CA GLY A 213 -3.19 -10.79 3.92
C GLY A 213 -2.17 -11.47 4.86
N ARG A 214 -0.90 -11.47 4.49
CA ARG A 214 0.15 -12.23 5.16
C ARG A 214 0.22 -11.97 6.66
N SER A 215 0.10 -10.74 7.10
CA SER A 215 0.10 -10.37 8.52
C SER A 215 -0.96 -11.12 9.34
N PHE A 216 -2.11 -11.42 8.75
CA PHE A 216 -3.17 -12.19 9.39
C PHE A 216 -2.86 -13.70 9.38
N PHE A 217 -2.43 -14.26 8.24
CA PHE A 217 -2.22 -15.70 8.12
C PHE A 217 -0.97 -16.20 8.84
N ASP A 218 0.07 -15.36 8.99
CA ASP A 218 1.32 -15.74 9.64
C ASP A 218 1.18 -15.96 11.17
N GLN A 219 0.06 -15.57 11.78
CA GLN A 219 -0.23 -15.89 13.17
C GLN A 219 -0.57 -17.37 13.39
N PHE A 220 -0.98 -18.08 12.34
CA PHE A 220 -1.32 -19.50 12.41
C PHE A 220 -0.14 -20.36 11.96
N LEU A 221 0.08 -21.48 12.67
CA LEU A 221 1.03 -22.51 12.25
C LEU A 221 0.37 -23.52 11.30
N GLU A 222 1.17 -24.22 10.49
CA GLU A 222 0.64 -25.33 9.70
C GLU A 222 0.27 -26.53 10.61
N PRO A 223 -0.81 -27.29 10.33
CA PRO A 223 -1.69 -27.17 9.14
C PRO A 223 -2.84 -26.14 9.27
N GLN A 224 -2.99 -25.49 10.45
CA GLN A 224 -4.10 -24.57 10.71
C GLN A 224 -4.12 -23.39 9.72
N ARG A 225 -2.94 -22.85 9.36
CA ARG A 225 -2.83 -21.75 8.37
C ARG A 225 -3.49 -22.11 7.04
N THR A 226 -3.22 -23.32 6.55
CA THR A 226 -3.82 -23.81 5.30
C THR A 226 -5.33 -23.97 5.43
N ALA A 227 -5.83 -24.48 6.56
CA ALA A 227 -7.26 -24.60 6.81
C ALA A 227 -7.97 -23.25 6.85
N VAL A 228 -7.45 -22.28 7.64
CA VAL A 228 -7.99 -20.92 7.76
C VAL A 228 -8.00 -20.22 6.40
N LEU A 229 -6.95 -20.36 5.60
CA LEU A 229 -6.88 -19.79 4.25
C LEU A 229 -7.99 -20.38 3.36
N GLY A 230 -8.19 -21.70 3.39
CA GLY A 230 -9.24 -22.37 2.65
C GLY A 230 -10.64 -21.90 3.03
N GLU A 231 -10.93 -21.77 4.34
CA GLU A 231 -12.21 -21.27 4.83
C GLU A 231 -12.49 -19.82 4.39
N VAL A 232 -11.49 -18.94 4.42
CA VAL A 232 -11.63 -17.57 3.91
C VAL A 232 -11.94 -17.58 2.42
N ILE A 233 -11.26 -18.39 1.62
CA ILE A 233 -11.51 -18.51 0.17
C ILE A 233 -12.93 -18.99 -0.11
N GLU A 234 -13.39 -20.04 0.58
CA GLU A 234 -14.75 -20.55 0.36
C GLU A 234 -15.83 -19.55 0.79
N LEU A 235 -15.62 -18.81 1.87
CA LEU A 235 -16.53 -17.75 2.30
C LEU A 235 -16.61 -16.60 1.28
N LEU A 236 -15.54 -16.31 0.56
CA LEU A 236 -15.48 -15.26 -0.47
C LEU A 236 -16.03 -15.70 -1.82
N ARG A 237 -16.08 -17.02 -2.09
CA ARG A 237 -16.44 -17.55 -3.41
C ARG A 237 -17.77 -17.03 -3.95
N PRO A 238 -18.87 -16.99 -3.19
CA PRO A 238 -20.16 -16.52 -3.70
C PRO A 238 -20.15 -15.05 -4.14
N SER A 239 -19.27 -14.23 -3.56
CA SER A 239 -19.25 -12.77 -3.79
C SER A 239 -18.17 -12.32 -4.78
N LEU A 240 -17.03 -13.02 -4.84
CA LEU A 240 -15.85 -12.55 -5.57
C LEU A 240 -15.35 -13.53 -6.64
N CYS A 241 -15.99 -14.69 -6.82
CA CYS A 241 -15.67 -15.67 -7.85
C CYS A 241 -16.87 -15.88 -8.77
N ASP A 242 -16.68 -15.70 -10.07
CA ASP A 242 -17.75 -15.94 -11.03
C ASP A 242 -17.95 -17.45 -11.32
N THR A 243 -18.96 -17.78 -12.12
CA THR A 243 -19.30 -19.16 -12.50
C THR A 243 -18.21 -19.86 -13.34
N ASN A 244 -17.28 -19.09 -13.91
CA ASN A 244 -16.14 -19.60 -14.68
C ASN A 244 -14.88 -19.75 -13.79
N GLY A 245 -14.98 -19.52 -12.48
CA GLY A 245 -13.87 -19.61 -11.55
C GLY A 245 -12.94 -18.39 -11.57
N VAL A 246 -13.35 -17.26 -12.17
CA VAL A 246 -12.55 -16.03 -12.22
C VAL A 246 -12.76 -15.22 -10.95
N TRP A 247 -11.68 -14.98 -10.24
CA TRP A 247 -11.67 -14.17 -9.02
C TRP A 247 -11.47 -12.69 -9.32
N THR A 248 -12.26 -11.84 -8.66
CA THR A 248 -12.18 -10.37 -8.75
C THR A 248 -12.15 -9.77 -7.35
N ALA A 249 -11.07 -9.07 -6.99
CA ALA A 249 -11.00 -8.36 -5.72
C ALA A 249 -11.81 -7.06 -5.78
N ASP A 250 -12.49 -6.74 -4.68
CA ASP A 250 -13.35 -5.57 -4.48
C ASP A 250 -12.55 -4.31 -4.11
N HIS A 251 -11.57 -3.95 -4.96
CA HIS A 251 -10.77 -2.76 -4.71
C HIS A 251 -11.57 -1.47 -4.89
N ILE A 252 -11.38 -0.55 -3.94
CA ILE A 252 -11.77 0.86 -4.04
C ILE A 252 -10.53 1.69 -3.78
N ARG A 253 -10.21 2.61 -4.71
CA ARG A 253 -9.04 3.48 -4.59
C ARG A 253 -9.48 4.90 -4.27
N LEU A 254 -8.76 5.53 -3.35
CA LEU A 254 -8.78 6.96 -3.17
C LEU A 254 -7.63 7.52 -3.97
N ARG A 255 -7.96 8.38 -4.95
CA ARG A 255 -6.99 9.06 -5.82
C ARG A 255 -7.07 10.54 -5.58
N PHE A 256 -5.92 11.21 -5.57
CA PHE A 256 -5.87 12.64 -5.31
C PHE A 256 -4.73 13.35 -6.04
N PHE A 257 -4.96 14.65 -6.28
CA PHE A 257 -3.97 15.62 -6.68
C PHE A 257 -4.06 16.82 -5.73
N ALA A 258 -2.96 17.20 -5.12
CA ALA A 258 -2.87 18.32 -4.20
C ALA A 258 -1.59 19.12 -4.43
N GLU A 259 -1.65 20.45 -4.23
CA GLU A 259 -0.51 21.35 -4.35
C GLU A 259 -0.10 21.86 -2.97
N ARG A 260 1.19 21.87 -2.69
CA ARG A 260 1.71 22.52 -1.47
C ARG A 260 1.41 24.01 -1.52
N CYS A 261 0.77 24.53 -0.48
CA CYS A 261 0.59 25.97 -0.29
C CYS A 261 1.94 26.69 -0.25
N ALA A 262 1.95 27.97 -0.64
CA ALA A 262 3.16 28.79 -0.71
C ALA A 262 3.76 29.05 0.67
#